data_4e28d0f89076b6024a51860333805e50
#
_entry.id   4e28d0f89076b6024a51860333805e50
#
_cell.length_a   1.000
_cell.length_b   1.000
_cell.length_c   1.000
_cell.angle_alpha   90.00
_cell.angle_beta   90.00
_cell.angle_gamma   90.00
#
_symmetry.space_group_name_H-M   'P 1'
#
loop_
_entity.id
_entity.type
_entity.pdbx_description
1 polymer ?
#
loop_
_entity_poly.entity_id
_entity_poly.type
_entity_poly.pdbx_seq_one_letter_code
_entity_poly.pdbx_strand_id
1 'polypeptide(L)'
;MEHTGNHITLCGTLRALPEYSHSNHERRFFRFELEVERLSGTADVLPVMAAEDVLMAADLFAGGRFLVEGQIRSFYSRAESGRRLIISVFAETVTTTEQPPQNDAVLTGAICKPPIYRRTPLGREICDVMLAVPRQYQRTDYIPCILWGRTAQCAAGLPVGAQIALAGRLQSRGYVKVLPEGAEERTAYELSAMELEILEENF
;
A
#
# COMPACT_ATOMS: atom_id res chain seq x y z
N MET A 1 -0.90 -18.46 14.38
CA MET A 1 -0.22 -17.87 13.21
C MET A 1 0.23 -16.48 13.65
N GLU A 2 1.53 -16.26 13.72
CA GLU A 2 2.03 -14.90 13.98
C GLU A 2 1.60 -14.05 12.78
N HIS A 3 0.65 -13.15 13.00
CA HIS A 3 0.33 -12.12 12.04
C HIS A 3 1.56 -11.23 11.95
N THR A 4 2.38 -11.43 10.93
CA THR A 4 3.36 -10.43 10.55
C THR A 4 2.60 -9.13 10.38
N GLY A 5 3.00 -8.07 11.07
CA GLY A 5 2.29 -6.79 11.14
C GLY A 5 2.16 -6.04 9.81
N ASN A 6 2.24 -6.75 8.68
CA ASN A 6 2.11 -6.23 7.33
C ASN A 6 1.70 -7.37 6.38
N HIS A 7 0.45 -7.39 5.98
CA HIS A 7 -0.07 -8.36 5.04
C HIS A 7 -1.08 -7.70 4.09
N ILE A 8 -1.05 -8.08 2.82
CA ILE A 8 -2.03 -7.66 1.82
C ILE A 8 -2.39 -8.83 0.90
N THR A 9 -3.69 -8.95 0.61
CA THR A 9 -4.26 -9.85 -0.38
C THR A 9 -4.92 -9.03 -1.47
N LEU A 10 -4.48 -9.21 -2.71
CA LEU A 10 -5.07 -8.59 -3.89
C LEU A 10 -5.57 -9.66 -4.85
N CYS A 11 -6.79 -9.49 -5.36
CA CYS A 11 -7.29 -10.23 -6.51
C CYS A 11 -7.68 -9.24 -7.60
N GLY A 12 -7.00 -9.31 -8.75
CA GLY A 12 -7.18 -8.34 -9.82
C GLY A 12 -6.67 -8.83 -11.17
N THR A 13 -6.77 -7.97 -12.16
CA THR A 13 -6.38 -8.26 -13.54
C THR A 13 -4.97 -7.75 -13.83
N LEU A 14 -4.11 -8.60 -14.37
CA LEU A 14 -2.77 -8.23 -14.81
C LEU A 14 -2.85 -7.37 -16.07
N ARG A 15 -2.40 -6.12 -16.01
CA ARG A 15 -2.49 -5.18 -17.15
C ARG A 15 -1.51 -5.49 -18.27
N ALA A 16 -0.28 -5.85 -17.91
CA ALA A 16 0.77 -6.21 -18.85
C ALA A 16 1.72 -7.23 -18.18
N LEU A 17 2.49 -7.95 -18.99
CA LEU A 17 3.50 -8.88 -18.47
C LEU A 17 4.53 -8.15 -17.61
N PRO A 18 5.06 -8.82 -16.57
CA PRO A 18 6.07 -8.24 -15.69
C PRO A 18 7.33 -7.79 -16.43
N GLU A 19 7.81 -6.59 -16.10
CA GLU A 19 9.05 -6.03 -16.61
C GLU A 19 10.17 -6.19 -15.58
N TYR A 20 11.39 -6.47 -16.06
CA TYR A 20 12.57 -6.51 -15.20
C TYR A 20 12.78 -5.17 -14.50
N SER A 21 13.02 -5.23 -13.20
CA SER A 21 13.26 -4.05 -12.37
C SER A 21 14.73 -3.92 -11.96
N HIS A 22 15.24 -4.89 -11.23
CA HIS A 22 16.61 -4.90 -10.72
C HIS A 22 17.01 -6.29 -10.22
N SER A 23 18.28 -6.47 -9.86
CA SER A 23 18.79 -7.64 -9.16
C SER A 23 19.35 -7.24 -7.79
N ASN A 24 19.16 -8.10 -6.80
CA ASN A 24 19.73 -7.96 -5.47
C ASN A 24 20.15 -9.34 -4.95
N HIS A 25 21.44 -9.52 -4.58
CA HIS A 25 22.02 -10.80 -4.15
C HIS A 25 21.67 -11.94 -5.10
N GLU A 26 21.97 -11.76 -6.41
CA GLU A 26 21.72 -12.73 -7.49
C GLU A 26 20.25 -13.05 -7.75
N ARG A 27 19.31 -12.50 -6.99
CA ARG A 27 17.88 -12.66 -7.18
C ARG A 27 17.35 -11.53 -8.06
N ARG A 28 16.64 -11.88 -9.13
CA ARG A 28 16.03 -10.93 -10.07
C ARG A 28 14.63 -10.56 -9.60
N PHE A 29 14.29 -9.27 -9.74
CA PHE A 29 12.98 -8.74 -9.39
C PHE A 29 12.32 -8.09 -10.60
N PHE A 30 11.01 -8.28 -10.69
CA PHE A 30 10.16 -7.77 -11.75
C PHE A 30 9.05 -6.92 -11.17
N ARG A 31 8.60 -5.95 -11.93
CA ARG A 31 7.48 -5.07 -11.59
C ARG A 31 6.34 -5.27 -12.57
N PHE A 32 5.13 -5.16 -12.10
CA PHE A 32 3.90 -5.18 -12.91
C PHE A 32 2.80 -4.39 -12.22
N GLU A 33 1.71 -4.17 -12.91
CA GLU A 33 0.53 -3.49 -12.40
C GLU A 33 -0.65 -4.46 -12.35
N LEU A 34 -1.31 -4.49 -11.19
CA LEU A 34 -2.54 -5.22 -10.97
C LEU A 34 -3.70 -4.23 -10.90
N GLU A 35 -4.71 -4.39 -11.75
CA GLU A 35 -5.93 -3.60 -11.72
C GLU A 35 -6.96 -4.29 -10.85
N VAL A 36 -7.37 -3.63 -9.77
CA VAL A 36 -8.32 -4.17 -8.78
C VAL A 36 -9.56 -3.29 -8.75
N GLU A 37 -10.69 -3.86 -9.13
CA GLU A 37 -11.98 -3.17 -9.12
C GLU A 37 -12.48 -2.91 -7.70
N ARG A 38 -13.00 -1.71 -7.45
CA ARG A 38 -13.73 -1.35 -6.23
C ARG A 38 -15.21 -1.66 -6.39
N LEU A 39 -15.90 -1.85 -5.27
CA LEU A 39 -17.37 -1.96 -5.27
C LEU A 39 -18.09 -0.74 -5.88
N SER A 40 -17.43 0.40 -5.94
CA SER A 40 -17.95 1.62 -6.58
C SER A 40 -17.87 1.63 -8.11
N GLY A 41 -17.28 0.61 -8.73
CA GLY A 41 -17.06 0.53 -10.17
C GLY A 41 -15.81 1.26 -10.67
N THR A 42 -15.06 1.93 -9.79
CA THR A 42 -13.72 2.45 -10.12
C THR A 42 -12.68 1.37 -9.87
N ALA A 43 -11.53 1.45 -10.54
CA ALA A 43 -10.42 0.52 -10.32
C ALA A 43 -9.20 1.23 -9.73
N ASP A 44 -8.47 0.49 -8.89
CA ASP A 44 -7.12 0.85 -8.46
C ASP A 44 -6.11 0.13 -9.33
N VAL A 45 -5.14 0.85 -9.89
CA VAL A 45 -3.98 0.27 -10.56
C VAL A 45 -2.85 0.27 -9.55
N LEU A 46 -2.51 -0.90 -9.03
CA LEU A 46 -1.58 -1.07 -7.93
C LEU A 46 -0.24 -1.62 -8.41
N PRO A 47 0.89 -0.98 -8.05
CA PRO A 47 2.22 -1.46 -8.41
C PRO A 47 2.59 -2.68 -7.56
N VAL A 48 2.99 -3.75 -8.23
CA VAL A 48 3.45 -4.99 -7.61
C VAL A 48 4.89 -5.26 -8.02
N MET A 49 5.67 -5.74 -7.09
CA MET A 49 7.03 -6.24 -7.30
C MET A 49 7.11 -7.68 -6.81
N ALA A 50 7.68 -8.55 -7.61
CA ALA A 50 7.88 -9.95 -7.26
C ALA A 50 9.27 -10.42 -7.68
N ALA A 51 9.79 -11.41 -6.98
CA ALA A 51 10.98 -12.10 -7.41
C ALA A 51 10.67 -13.07 -8.55
N GLU A 52 11.66 -13.36 -9.39
CA GLU A 52 11.52 -14.22 -10.57
C GLU A 52 10.95 -15.61 -10.24
N ASP A 53 11.42 -16.22 -9.17
CA ASP A 53 10.97 -17.54 -8.70
C ASP A 53 9.48 -17.56 -8.31
N VAL A 54 8.96 -16.48 -7.75
CA VAL A 54 7.53 -16.29 -7.45
C VAL A 54 6.71 -16.21 -8.75
N LEU A 55 7.22 -15.52 -9.76
CA LEU A 55 6.54 -15.37 -11.04
C LEU A 55 6.58 -16.64 -11.90
N MET A 56 7.69 -17.40 -11.82
CA MET A 56 7.82 -18.67 -12.54
C MET A 56 6.84 -19.75 -12.04
N ALA A 57 6.33 -19.61 -10.80
CA ALA A 57 5.32 -20.51 -10.25
C ALA A 57 3.91 -20.24 -10.80
N ALA A 58 3.70 -19.13 -11.50
CA ALA A 58 2.41 -18.74 -12.07
C ALA A 58 2.49 -18.68 -13.60
N ASP A 59 1.44 -19.15 -14.27
CA ASP A 59 1.29 -19.02 -15.73
C ASP A 59 0.71 -17.63 -16.05
N LEU A 60 1.60 -16.64 -16.17
CA LEU A 60 1.24 -15.24 -16.29
C LEU A 60 0.88 -14.86 -17.73
N PHE A 61 -0.29 -14.25 -17.91
CA PHE A 61 -0.71 -13.65 -19.17
C PHE A 61 -1.44 -12.32 -18.95
N ALA A 62 -1.25 -11.38 -19.87
CA ALA A 62 -1.92 -10.08 -19.81
C ALA A 62 -3.45 -10.26 -19.93
N GLY A 63 -4.21 -9.57 -19.10
CA GLY A 63 -5.65 -9.71 -18.98
C GLY A 63 -6.11 -10.88 -18.10
N GLY A 64 -5.20 -11.72 -17.62
CA GLY A 64 -5.51 -12.78 -16.65
C GLY A 64 -5.78 -12.24 -15.27
N ARG A 65 -6.58 -12.99 -14.49
CA ARG A 65 -6.85 -12.66 -13.08
C ARG A 65 -5.94 -13.44 -12.15
N PHE A 66 -5.35 -12.72 -11.21
CA PHE A 66 -4.37 -13.27 -10.28
C PHE A 66 -4.67 -12.89 -8.84
N LEU A 67 -4.47 -13.85 -7.94
CA LEU A 67 -4.41 -13.63 -6.51
C LEU A 67 -2.95 -13.39 -6.14
N VAL A 68 -2.70 -12.25 -5.49
CA VAL A 68 -1.38 -11.84 -5.01
C VAL A 68 -1.45 -11.68 -3.50
N GLU A 69 -0.62 -12.41 -2.78
CA GLU A 69 -0.43 -12.23 -1.34
C GLU A 69 0.98 -11.72 -1.08
N GLY A 70 1.12 -10.83 -0.10
CA GLY A 70 2.41 -10.25 0.22
C GLY A 70 2.33 -9.13 1.22
N GLN A 71 3.20 -8.14 1.07
CA GLN A 71 3.37 -7.04 2.01
C GLN A 71 3.39 -5.70 1.29
N ILE A 72 2.87 -4.65 1.92
CA ILE A 72 3.04 -3.28 1.43
C ILE A 72 4.43 -2.80 1.83
N ARG A 73 5.21 -2.37 0.86
CA ARG A 73 6.58 -1.89 1.05
C ARG A 73 6.70 -0.44 0.64
N SER A 74 7.63 0.25 1.28
CA SER A 74 7.98 1.62 0.94
C SER A 74 9.47 1.78 0.72
N PHE A 75 9.84 2.67 -0.18
CA PHE A 75 11.21 3.11 -0.35
C PHE A 75 11.25 4.55 -0.84
N TYR A 76 12.37 5.22 -0.60
CA TYR A 76 12.57 6.57 -1.10
C TYR A 76 13.41 6.55 -2.37
N SER A 77 12.82 6.99 -3.47
CA SER A 77 13.56 7.28 -4.70
C SER A 77 14.19 8.67 -4.61
N ARG A 78 15.43 8.78 -5.10
CA ARG A 78 16.08 10.07 -5.33
C ARG A 78 15.81 10.46 -6.78
N ALA A 79 14.99 11.46 -6.99
CA ALA A 79 14.80 12.12 -8.28
C ALA A 79 15.40 13.52 -8.23
N GLU A 80 15.69 14.13 -9.38
CA GLU A 80 16.15 15.52 -9.48
C GLU A 80 15.18 16.49 -8.79
N SER A 81 13.87 16.17 -8.78
CA SER A 81 12.80 16.92 -8.11
C SER A 81 12.68 16.66 -6.61
N GLY A 82 13.67 15.97 -5.99
CA GLY A 82 13.71 15.67 -4.56
C GLY A 82 13.40 14.20 -4.21
N ARG A 83 13.33 13.95 -2.89
CA ARG A 83 13.07 12.60 -2.34
C ARG A 83 11.58 12.26 -2.45
N ARG A 84 11.25 11.16 -3.14
CA ARG A 84 9.87 10.68 -3.32
C ARG A 84 9.67 9.36 -2.58
N LEU A 85 8.59 9.27 -1.81
CA LEU A 85 8.13 8.01 -1.23
C LEU A 85 7.42 7.19 -2.31
N ILE A 86 7.88 5.98 -2.53
CA ILE A 86 7.30 5.00 -3.44
C ILE A 86 6.69 3.89 -2.60
N ILE A 87 5.44 3.56 -2.89
CA ILE A 87 4.71 2.43 -2.29
C ILE A 87 4.52 1.37 -3.36
N SER A 88 4.74 0.12 -3.00
CA SER A 88 4.45 -1.04 -3.85
C SER A 88 4.05 -2.24 -3.01
N VAL A 89 3.35 -3.18 -3.62
CA VAL A 89 3.11 -4.50 -3.02
C VAL A 89 4.29 -5.40 -3.37
N PHE A 90 4.92 -5.97 -2.37
CA PHE A 90 5.94 -6.99 -2.53
C PHE A 90 5.27 -8.35 -2.44
N ALA A 91 5.09 -8.99 -3.60
CA ALA A 91 4.41 -10.29 -3.69
C ALA A 91 5.28 -11.42 -3.13
N GLU A 92 4.69 -12.21 -2.25
CA GLU A 92 5.24 -13.44 -1.70
C GLU A 92 4.70 -14.65 -2.47
N THR A 93 3.44 -14.55 -2.93
CA THR A 93 2.80 -15.52 -3.82
C THR A 93 2.03 -14.82 -4.94
N VAL A 94 1.98 -15.46 -6.11
CA VAL A 94 1.14 -15.07 -7.25
C VAL A 94 0.52 -16.35 -7.82
N THR A 95 -0.80 -16.40 -7.88
CA THR A 95 -1.52 -17.58 -8.40
C THR A 95 -2.66 -17.15 -9.32
N THR A 96 -2.91 -17.92 -10.38
CA THR A 96 -4.09 -17.73 -11.24
C THR A 96 -5.36 -18.04 -10.46
N THR A 97 -6.41 -17.24 -10.65
CA THR A 97 -7.67 -17.39 -9.92
C THR A 97 -8.88 -16.92 -10.71
N GLU A 98 -10.05 -17.47 -10.38
CA GLU A 98 -11.36 -17.00 -10.84
C GLU A 98 -12.14 -16.27 -9.72
N GLN A 99 -11.51 -16.00 -8.59
CA GLN A 99 -12.14 -15.30 -7.48
C GLN A 99 -12.54 -13.87 -7.87
N PRO A 100 -13.56 -13.29 -7.20
CA PRO A 100 -13.92 -11.90 -7.40
C PRO A 100 -12.79 -10.95 -6.99
N PRO A 101 -12.82 -9.68 -7.45
CA PRO A 101 -11.83 -8.69 -7.04
C PRO A 101 -11.73 -8.56 -5.51
N GLN A 102 -10.51 -8.54 -5.00
CA GLN A 102 -10.22 -8.43 -3.57
C GLN A 102 -9.08 -7.44 -3.32
N ASN A 103 -9.16 -6.69 -2.23
CA ASN A 103 -8.12 -5.75 -1.80
C ASN A 103 -8.24 -5.57 -0.29
N ASP A 104 -7.55 -6.43 0.44
CA ASP A 104 -7.58 -6.46 1.89
C ASP A 104 -6.16 -6.37 2.43
N ALA A 105 -5.93 -5.41 3.30
CA ALA A 105 -4.63 -5.20 3.93
C ALA A 105 -4.76 -5.00 5.42
N VAL A 106 -3.82 -5.56 6.17
CA VAL A 106 -3.64 -5.34 7.61
C VAL A 106 -2.23 -4.85 7.85
N LEU A 107 -2.11 -3.73 8.56
CA LEU A 107 -0.84 -3.13 8.94
C LEU A 107 -0.79 -2.91 10.44
N THR A 108 0.32 -3.30 11.07
CA THR A 108 0.61 -3.01 12.46
C THR A 108 1.89 -2.19 12.56
N GLY A 109 1.87 -1.10 13.32
CA GLY A 109 3.03 -0.24 13.46
C GLY A 109 2.79 0.96 14.36
N ALA A 110 3.78 1.84 14.43
CA ALA A 110 3.73 3.05 15.22
C ALA A 110 3.35 4.28 14.39
N ILE A 111 2.55 5.15 14.94
CA ILE A 111 2.34 6.49 14.37
C ILE A 111 3.66 7.26 14.42
N CYS A 112 4.22 7.65 13.27
CA CYS A 112 5.55 8.28 13.24
C CYS A 112 5.54 9.78 12.95
N LYS A 113 4.35 10.37 12.73
CA LYS A 113 4.12 11.82 12.60
C LYS A 113 2.80 12.18 13.25
N PRO A 114 2.64 13.42 13.76
CA PRO A 114 1.35 13.86 14.28
C PRO A 114 0.23 13.61 13.26
N PRO A 115 -0.86 12.95 13.67
CA PRO A 115 -2.03 12.76 12.81
C PRO A 115 -2.61 14.10 12.34
N ILE A 116 -3.07 14.17 11.09
CA ILE A 116 -3.65 15.38 10.52
C ILE A 116 -5.14 15.15 10.27
N TYR A 117 -5.96 15.67 11.19
CA TYR A 117 -7.42 15.62 11.04
C TYR A 117 -7.90 16.78 10.17
N ARG A 118 -8.81 16.49 9.24
CA ARG A 118 -9.42 17.50 8.36
C ARG A 118 -10.80 17.04 7.86
N ARG A 119 -11.56 17.99 7.33
CA ARG A 119 -12.81 17.71 6.62
C ARG A 119 -12.62 17.90 5.12
N THR A 120 -13.15 16.97 4.32
CA THR A 120 -13.19 17.12 2.87
C THR A 120 -14.20 18.21 2.47
N PRO A 121 -14.14 18.76 1.24
CA PRO A 121 -15.15 19.69 0.74
C PRO A 121 -16.59 19.14 0.80
N LEU A 122 -16.75 17.82 0.76
CA LEU A 122 -18.04 17.13 0.91
C LEU A 122 -18.43 16.86 2.37
N GLY A 123 -17.72 17.45 3.34
CA GLY A 123 -18.01 17.33 4.78
C GLY A 123 -17.58 16.02 5.43
N ARG A 124 -16.89 15.12 4.72
CA ARG A 124 -16.39 13.85 5.31
C ARG A 124 -15.20 14.13 6.20
N GLU A 125 -15.23 13.54 7.38
CA GLU A 125 -14.11 13.58 8.33
C GLU A 125 -13.05 12.57 7.96
N ILE A 126 -11.80 13.00 7.90
CA ILE A 126 -10.65 12.16 7.57
C ILE A 126 -9.47 12.51 8.48
N CYS A 127 -8.60 11.53 8.69
CA CYS A 127 -7.34 11.71 9.39
C CYS A 127 -6.22 11.05 8.59
N ASP A 128 -5.22 11.85 8.22
CA ASP A 128 -4.02 11.36 7.55
C ASP A 128 -3.02 10.92 8.64
N VAL A 129 -2.57 9.67 8.54
CA VAL A 129 -1.62 9.05 9.47
C VAL A 129 -0.45 8.51 8.67
N MET A 130 0.78 8.74 9.14
CA MET A 130 1.96 8.06 8.64
C MET A 130 2.34 6.95 9.60
N LEU A 131 2.22 5.70 9.14
CA LEU A 131 2.51 4.50 9.91
C LEU A 131 3.92 4.00 9.64
N ALA A 132 4.72 3.80 10.69
CA ALA A 132 6.01 3.14 10.64
C ALA A 132 5.80 1.65 10.94
N VAL A 133 5.87 0.83 9.90
CA VAL A 133 5.65 -0.61 9.97
C VAL A 133 7.00 -1.32 10.04
N PRO A 134 7.29 -2.04 11.12
CA PRO A 134 8.57 -2.75 11.26
C PRO A 134 8.70 -3.87 10.23
N ARG A 135 9.91 -4.09 9.79
CA ARG A 135 10.29 -5.12 8.83
C ARG A 135 11.52 -5.89 9.34
N GLN A 136 11.72 -7.10 8.84
CA GLN A 136 12.93 -7.86 9.13
C GLN A 136 14.21 -7.05 8.88
N TYR A 137 15.29 -7.42 9.56
CA TYR A 137 16.61 -6.78 9.48
C TYR A 137 16.61 -5.30 9.88
N GLN A 138 15.81 -4.92 10.90
CA GLN A 138 15.72 -3.55 11.46
C GLN A 138 15.38 -2.47 10.41
N ARG A 139 14.66 -2.86 9.38
CA ARG A 139 14.12 -1.91 8.38
C ARG A 139 12.71 -1.49 8.77
N THR A 140 12.27 -0.38 8.23
CA THR A 140 10.93 0.16 8.47
C THR A 140 10.32 0.63 7.17
N ASP A 141 9.08 0.24 6.93
CA ASP A 141 8.27 0.79 5.86
C ASP A 141 7.42 1.95 6.40
N TYR A 142 7.40 3.08 5.70
CA TYR A 142 6.60 4.25 6.04
C TYR A 142 5.39 4.29 5.11
N ILE A 143 4.20 4.00 5.63
CA ILE A 143 3.01 3.82 4.82
C ILE A 143 2.01 4.93 5.14
N PRO A 144 1.64 5.77 4.13
CA PRO A 144 0.56 6.73 4.29
C PRO A 144 -0.76 5.99 4.48
N CYS A 145 -1.54 6.40 5.47
CA CYS A 145 -2.84 5.84 5.77
C CYS A 145 -3.86 6.99 5.86
N ILE A 146 -5.06 6.77 5.34
CA ILE A 146 -6.19 7.66 5.50
C ILE A 146 -7.32 6.94 6.24
N LEU A 147 -7.76 7.50 7.35
CA LEU A 147 -8.85 7.00 8.16
C LEU A 147 -10.09 7.87 7.96
N TRP A 148 -11.28 7.29 8.14
CA TRP A 148 -12.55 7.92 7.83
C TRP A 148 -13.51 7.94 9.02
N GLY A 149 -14.32 9.02 9.17
CA GLY A 149 -15.38 9.11 10.17
C GLY A 149 -14.91 8.85 11.60
N ARG A 150 -15.48 7.86 12.28
CA ARG A 150 -15.11 7.54 13.67
C ARG A 150 -13.66 7.15 13.85
N THR A 151 -13.09 6.37 12.94
CA THR A 151 -11.68 5.99 13.03
C THR A 151 -10.78 7.20 12.84
N ALA A 152 -11.18 8.18 12.02
CA ALA A 152 -10.47 9.45 11.87
C ALA A 152 -10.48 10.28 13.17
N GLN A 153 -11.64 10.37 13.83
CA GLN A 153 -11.77 11.07 15.13
C GLN A 153 -10.91 10.42 16.21
N CYS A 154 -10.92 9.09 16.26
CA CYS A 154 -10.10 8.32 17.19
C CYS A 154 -8.60 8.55 16.93
N ALA A 155 -8.16 8.43 15.69
CA ALA A 155 -6.76 8.59 15.32
C ALA A 155 -6.22 10.01 15.57
N ALA A 156 -7.07 11.03 15.43
CA ALA A 156 -6.72 12.43 15.64
C ALA A 156 -6.20 12.72 17.07
N GLY A 157 -6.63 11.95 18.05
CA GLY A 157 -6.20 12.10 19.45
C GLY A 157 -4.97 11.27 19.83
N LEU A 158 -4.45 10.45 18.93
CA LEU A 158 -3.34 9.55 19.23
C LEU A 158 -1.99 10.28 19.15
N PRO A 159 -1.08 10.04 20.10
CA PRO A 159 0.26 10.61 20.06
C PRO A 159 1.15 9.92 19.03
N VAL A 160 2.23 10.59 18.65
CA VAL A 160 3.36 9.95 17.94
C VAL A 160 3.95 8.87 18.86
N GLY A 161 4.23 7.70 18.28
CA GLY A 161 4.67 6.51 19.02
C GLY A 161 3.55 5.51 19.34
N ALA A 162 2.28 5.94 19.31
CA ALA A 162 1.16 5.02 19.54
C ALA A 162 1.21 3.83 18.59
N GLN A 163 1.11 2.62 19.16
CA GLN A 163 1.06 1.37 18.44
C GLN A 163 -0.39 1.08 18.01
N ILE A 164 -0.60 0.88 16.74
CA ILE A 164 -1.94 0.63 16.18
C ILE A 164 -1.92 -0.49 15.14
N ALA A 165 -3.04 -1.18 15.01
CA ALA A 165 -3.33 -2.03 13.88
C ALA A 165 -4.42 -1.38 13.02
N LEU A 166 -4.23 -1.40 11.71
CA LEU A 166 -5.16 -0.86 10.72
C LEU A 166 -5.55 -1.97 9.76
N ALA A 167 -6.85 -2.11 9.49
CA ALA A 167 -7.35 -2.94 8.41
C ALA A 167 -8.08 -2.09 7.37
N GLY A 168 -7.88 -2.40 6.10
CA GLY A 168 -8.45 -1.64 5.00
C GLY A 168 -7.97 -2.12 3.64
N ARG A 169 -7.92 -1.21 2.68
CA ARG A 169 -7.49 -1.50 1.31
C ARG A 169 -6.40 -0.53 0.86
N LEU A 170 -5.48 -1.02 0.05
CA LEU A 170 -4.52 -0.16 -0.66
C LEU A 170 -5.24 0.52 -1.82
N GLN A 171 -5.19 1.84 -1.89
CA GLN A 171 -5.83 2.61 -2.97
C GLN A 171 -4.86 3.52 -3.68
N SER A 172 -5.16 3.79 -4.94
CA SER A 172 -4.49 4.80 -5.76
C SER A 172 -5.28 6.11 -5.74
N ARG A 173 -4.57 7.23 -5.70
CA ARG A 173 -5.16 8.57 -5.80
C ARG A 173 -4.34 9.45 -6.72
N GLY A 174 -4.96 9.88 -7.82
CA GLY A 174 -4.37 10.90 -8.70
C GLY A 174 -4.32 12.28 -8.01
N TYR A 175 -3.23 13.01 -8.22
CA TYR A 175 -3.10 14.40 -7.80
C TYR A 175 -2.21 15.18 -8.77
N VAL A 176 -2.42 16.47 -8.86
CA VAL A 176 -1.59 17.35 -9.68
C VAL A 176 -0.54 18.01 -8.79
N LYS A 177 0.73 17.85 -9.13
CA LYS A 177 1.84 18.57 -8.51
C LYS A 177 2.18 19.77 -9.37
N VAL A 178 2.07 20.96 -8.79
CA VAL A 178 2.51 22.20 -9.46
C VAL A 178 4.03 22.33 -9.27
N LEU A 179 4.76 22.43 -10.37
CA LEU A 179 6.20 22.65 -10.44
C LEU A 179 6.47 24.02 -11.05
N PRO A 180 7.67 24.62 -10.89
CA PRO A 180 8.01 25.88 -11.51
C PRO A 180 7.86 25.88 -13.05
N GLU A 181 8.05 24.73 -13.67
CA GLU A 181 8.01 24.48 -15.12
C GLU A 181 6.63 23.99 -15.62
N GLY A 182 5.65 23.83 -14.75
CA GLY A 182 4.30 23.37 -15.13
C GLY A 182 3.63 22.46 -14.11
N ALA A 183 2.52 21.83 -14.51
CA ALA A 183 1.78 20.89 -13.68
C ALA A 183 2.03 19.45 -14.14
N GLU A 184 2.27 18.54 -13.19
CA GLU A 184 2.49 17.13 -13.45
C GLU A 184 1.41 16.31 -12.71
N GLU A 185 0.73 15.43 -13.43
CA GLU A 185 -0.16 14.44 -12.82
C GLU A 185 0.65 13.31 -12.18
N ARG A 186 0.33 13.00 -10.94
CA ARG A 186 0.99 11.94 -10.18
C ARG A 186 -0.03 11.06 -9.47
N THR A 187 0.36 9.82 -9.21
CA THR A 187 -0.41 8.90 -8.39
C THR A 187 0.26 8.72 -7.04
N ALA A 188 -0.52 8.85 -5.97
CA ALA A 188 -0.17 8.46 -4.62
C ALA A 188 -0.87 7.14 -4.28
N TYR A 189 -0.22 6.33 -3.46
CA TYR A 189 -0.77 5.09 -2.92
C TYR A 189 -0.83 5.22 -1.41
N GLU A 190 -1.96 4.84 -0.84
CA GLU A 190 -2.23 4.96 0.60
C GLU A 190 -3.14 3.83 1.07
N LEU A 191 -3.03 3.42 2.33
CA LEU A 191 -3.99 2.52 2.95
C LEU A 191 -5.25 3.33 3.33
N SER A 192 -6.39 3.02 2.71
CA SER A 192 -7.70 3.51 3.15
C SER A 192 -8.19 2.60 4.26
N ALA A 193 -7.92 2.99 5.52
CA ALA A 193 -8.24 2.20 6.69
C ALA A 193 -9.71 2.32 7.07
N MET A 194 -10.35 1.17 7.26
CA MET A 194 -11.76 1.05 7.67
C MET A 194 -11.87 0.69 9.15
N GLU A 195 -10.84 0.02 9.69
CA GLU A 195 -10.76 -0.41 11.08
C GLU A 195 -9.47 0.10 11.70
N LEU A 196 -9.56 0.44 12.98
CA LEU A 196 -8.45 0.90 13.82
C LEU A 196 -8.54 0.18 15.17
N GLU A 197 -7.46 -0.48 15.55
CA GLU A 197 -7.24 -1.03 16.88
C GLU A 197 -6.03 -0.34 17.51
N ILE A 198 -6.18 0.15 18.74
CA ILE A 198 -5.07 0.70 19.53
C ILE A 198 -4.47 -0.47 20.31
N LEU A 199 -3.20 -0.72 20.06
CA LEU A 199 -2.48 -1.79 20.75
C LEU A 199 -1.94 -1.27 22.07
N GLU A 200 -2.32 -1.91 23.17
CA GLU A 200 -1.76 -1.59 24.48
C GLU A 200 -0.28 -2.00 24.51
N GLU A 201 0.59 -1.10 24.98
CA GLU A 201 1.95 -1.48 25.31
C GLU A 201 1.87 -2.46 26.49
N ASN A 202 2.20 -3.72 26.24
CA ASN A 202 2.47 -4.67 27.32
C ASN A 202 3.77 -4.23 28.00
N PHE A 203 3.64 -3.53 29.13
CA PHE A 203 4.73 -3.23 30.06
C PHE A 203 5.21 -4.49 30.78
#